data_3faf0d432c831eb80df7330cc24c7a8e
#
_entry.id   3faf0d432c831eb80df7330cc24c7a8e
#
_cell.length_a   1.000
_cell.length_b   1.000
_cell.length_c   1.000
_cell.angle_alpha   90.00
_cell.angle_beta   90.00
_cell.angle_gamma   90.00
#
_symmetry.space_group_name_H-M   'P 1'
#
loop_
_entity.id
_entity.type
_entity.pdbx_description
1 polymer ?
#
loop_
_entity_poly.entity_id
_entity_poly.type
_entity_poly.pdbx_seq_one_letter_code
_entity_poly.pdbx_strand_id
1 'polypeptide(L)'
;VLFRSQDFILVITPEMEKILGARAQAGDEDAVQELARANLRFVISVAKKYQNRGVSLTDLIQEGNVGLVTAARKFDPEQGVKFISYAVWWIRQAILASLANHGRAVRVPLNRASDLARIFREKERLKQEKGREPSTEELAEATDLTPELVESLQTLNAAEIRLDAPIGDSEDSQLVERFITEEAAEPEIEVESRLL
;
A
#
# COMPACT_ATOMS: atom_id res chain seq x y z
N VAL A 1 -4.12 -14.59 18.95
CA VAL A 1 -3.85 -16.02 18.79
C VAL A 1 -2.35 -16.22 18.75
N LEU A 2 -1.88 -16.99 19.69
CA LEU A 2 -0.51 -17.28 20.12
C LEU A 2 0.40 -17.77 18.99
N PHE A 3 1.36 -16.97 18.58
CA PHE A 3 2.60 -17.43 17.96
C PHE A 3 3.48 -18.05 19.06
N ARG A 4 3.27 -19.32 19.36
CA ARG A 4 4.22 -20.09 20.15
C ARG A 4 5.42 -20.42 19.28
N SER A 5 6.53 -19.81 19.57
CA SER A 5 7.72 -19.60 18.74
C SER A 5 8.72 -20.76 18.69
N GLN A 6 8.33 -22.02 18.79
CA GLN A 6 9.33 -23.11 18.79
C GLN A 6 9.07 -24.34 17.91
N ASP A 7 7.90 -24.55 17.31
CA ASP A 7 7.59 -25.88 16.76
C ASP A 7 7.43 -25.99 15.23
N PHE A 8 7.70 -24.95 14.42
CA PHE A 8 7.56 -25.12 12.97
C PHE A 8 8.60 -24.31 12.15
N ILE A 9 9.87 -24.70 12.24
CA ILE A 9 10.80 -24.45 11.15
C ILE A 9 10.78 -25.71 10.26
N LEU A 10 9.76 -25.84 9.44
CA LEU A 10 9.81 -26.75 8.29
C LEU A 10 10.81 -26.16 7.28
N VAL A 11 12.08 -26.51 7.44
CA VAL A 11 13.06 -26.28 6.38
C VAL A 11 12.78 -27.34 5.31
N ILE A 12 12.10 -26.93 4.24
CA ILE A 12 11.85 -27.81 3.10
C ILE A 12 13.16 -27.99 2.33
N THR A 13 13.52 -29.25 2.08
CA THR A 13 14.65 -29.59 1.19
C THR A 13 14.26 -29.34 -0.28
N PRO A 14 15.22 -29.14 -1.19
CA PRO A 14 14.91 -28.95 -2.61
C PRO A 14 14.12 -30.12 -3.23
N GLU A 15 14.35 -31.35 -2.76
CA GLU A 15 13.60 -32.52 -3.20
C GLU A 15 12.14 -32.47 -2.74
N MET A 16 11.91 -32.07 -1.49
CA MET A 16 10.59 -31.91 -0.91
C MET A 16 9.82 -30.78 -1.62
N GLU A 17 10.51 -29.68 -1.96
CA GLU A 17 9.93 -28.56 -2.72
C GLU A 17 9.43 -29.01 -4.10
N LYS A 18 10.16 -29.89 -4.79
CA LYS A 18 9.73 -30.47 -6.06
C LYS A 18 8.52 -31.39 -5.91
N ILE A 19 8.52 -32.26 -4.90
CA ILE A 19 7.42 -33.19 -4.64
C ILE A 19 6.14 -32.41 -4.31
N LEU A 20 6.23 -31.43 -3.39
CA LEU A 20 5.09 -30.59 -3.02
C LEU A 20 4.62 -29.73 -4.18
N GLY A 21 5.53 -29.18 -4.99
CA GLY A 21 5.20 -28.43 -6.19
C GLY A 21 4.43 -29.24 -7.21
N ALA A 22 4.87 -30.47 -7.49
CA ALA A 22 4.17 -31.37 -8.41
C ALA A 22 2.77 -31.76 -7.90
N ARG A 23 2.63 -32.04 -6.60
CA ARG A 23 1.33 -32.32 -5.97
C ARG A 23 0.41 -31.09 -6.01
N ALA A 24 0.94 -29.90 -5.71
CA ALA A 24 0.18 -28.64 -5.76
C ALA A 24 -0.32 -28.36 -7.17
N GLN A 25 0.50 -28.60 -8.20
CA GLN A 25 0.12 -28.47 -9.61
C GLN A 25 -0.98 -29.46 -10.01
N ALA A 26 -0.99 -30.65 -9.40
CA ALA A 26 -2.06 -31.65 -9.58
C ALA A 26 -3.36 -31.31 -8.83
N GLY A 27 -3.41 -30.18 -8.10
CA GLY A 27 -4.60 -29.70 -7.38
C GLY A 27 -4.68 -30.18 -5.93
N ASP A 28 -3.61 -30.70 -5.34
CA ASP A 28 -3.54 -31.09 -3.93
C ASP A 28 -3.42 -29.86 -3.03
N GLU A 29 -4.51 -29.49 -2.37
CA GLU A 29 -4.57 -28.31 -1.46
C GLU A 29 -3.71 -28.51 -0.19
N ASP A 30 -3.52 -29.73 0.27
CA ASP A 30 -2.66 -30.00 1.42
C ASP A 30 -1.19 -29.71 1.07
N ALA A 31 -0.75 -30.05 -0.14
CA ALA A 31 0.58 -29.72 -0.64
C ALA A 31 0.76 -28.20 -0.82
N VAL A 32 -0.26 -27.48 -1.30
CA VAL A 32 -0.26 -26.00 -1.38
C VAL A 32 -0.08 -25.39 0.00
N GLN A 33 -0.83 -25.85 0.99
CA GLN A 33 -0.74 -25.34 2.36
C GLN A 33 0.62 -25.64 3.01
N GLU A 34 1.17 -26.83 2.79
CA GLU A 34 2.46 -27.21 3.33
C GLU A 34 3.59 -26.35 2.74
N LEU A 35 3.57 -26.17 1.41
CA LEU A 35 4.53 -25.30 0.71
C LEU A 35 4.42 -23.84 1.18
N ALA A 36 3.21 -23.33 1.38
CA ALA A 36 2.98 -21.99 1.90
C ALA A 36 3.45 -21.86 3.36
N ARG A 37 3.09 -22.78 4.27
CA ARG A 37 3.48 -22.76 5.68
C ARG A 37 4.98 -22.67 5.88
N ALA A 38 5.75 -23.42 5.11
CA ALA A 38 7.20 -23.42 5.19
C ALA A 38 7.83 -22.05 4.82
N ASN A 39 7.12 -21.22 4.05
CA ASN A 39 7.63 -19.96 3.52
C ASN A 39 7.00 -18.70 4.14
N LEU A 40 6.14 -18.82 5.17
CA LEU A 40 5.48 -17.67 5.82
C LEU A 40 6.47 -16.63 6.37
N ARG A 41 7.62 -17.07 6.90
CA ARG A 41 8.65 -16.14 7.42
C ARG A 41 9.22 -15.23 6.33
N PHE A 42 9.29 -15.75 5.11
CA PHE A 42 9.77 -14.96 3.98
C PHE A 42 8.79 -13.83 3.65
N VAL A 43 7.46 -14.09 3.70
CA VAL A 43 6.42 -13.07 3.51
C VAL A 43 6.61 -11.92 4.50
N ILE A 44 6.87 -12.22 5.77
CA ILE A 44 7.12 -11.19 6.80
C ILE A 44 8.33 -10.33 6.42
N SER A 45 9.41 -10.94 5.93
CA SER A 45 10.61 -10.20 5.52
C SER A 45 10.38 -9.27 4.33
N VAL A 46 9.49 -9.67 3.41
CA VAL A 46 9.08 -8.83 2.27
C VAL A 46 8.14 -7.72 2.74
N ALA A 47 7.11 -8.04 3.53
CA ALA A 47 6.11 -7.08 4.02
C ALA A 47 6.75 -5.96 4.86
N LYS A 48 7.76 -6.25 5.67
CA LYS A 48 8.53 -5.26 6.44
C LYS A 48 9.11 -4.13 5.58
N LYS A 49 9.43 -4.37 4.31
CA LYS A 49 9.96 -3.33 3.41
C LYS A 49 8.90 -2.32 2.96
N TYR A 50 7.64 -2.62 3.21
CA TYR A 50 6.48 -1.82 2.78
C TYR A 50 5.72 -1.19 3.94
N GLN A 51 6.26 -1.25 5.16
CA GLN A 51 5.66 -0.63 6.35
C GLN A 51 5.50 0.90 6.20
N ASN A 52 4.62 1.48 7.03
CA ASN A 52 4.39 2.92 7.14
C ASN A 52 3.91 3.59 5.84
N ARG A 53 3.13 2.85 5.04
CA ARG A 53 2.56 3.34 3.77
C ARG A 53 1.02 3.35 3.78
N GLY A 54 0.41 3.57 4.94
CA GLY A 54 -1.05 3.68 5.07
C GLY A 54 -1.78 2.35 5.32
N VAL A 55 -1.08 1.20 5.28
CA VAL A 55 -1.64 -0.12 5.60
C VAL A 55 -0.87 -0.73 6.76
N SER A 56 -1.57 -1.42 7.67
CA SER A 56 -0.93 -2.07 8.81
C SER A 56 0.01 -3.21 8.36
N LEU A 57 1.08 -3.46 9.14
CA LEU A 57 1.98 -4.58 8.82
C LEU A 57 1.26 -5.93 8.81
N THR A 58 0.28 -6.10 9.68
CA THR A 58 -0.52 -7.32 9.78
C THR A 58 -1.29 -7.57 8.49
N ASP A 59 -1.93 -6.53 7.95
CA ASP A 59 -2.69 -6.61 6.70
C ASP A 59 -1.75 -6.88 5.51
N LEU A 60 -0.60 -6.20 5.46
CA LEU A 60 0.42 -6.46 4.42
C LEU A 60 0.93 -7.90 4.44
N ILE A 61 1.09 -8.50 5.65
CA ILE A 61 1.47 -9.91 5.78
C ILE A 61 0.35 -10.81 5.27
N GLN A 62 -0.91 -10.53 5.59
CA GLN A 62 -2.04 -11.35 5.13
C GLN A 62 -2.20 -11.28 3.61
N GLU A 63 -2.11 -10.11 3.02
CA GLU A 63 -2.12 -9.94 1.56
C GLU A 63 -0.92 -10.65 0.90
N GLY A 64 0.26 -10.55 1.52
CA GLY A 64 1.44 -11.29 1.09
C GLY A 64 1.24 -12.80 1.16
N ASN A 65 0.53 -13.32 2.17
CA ASN A 65 0.19 -14.74 2.29
C ASN A 65 -0.78 -15.18 1.18
N VAL A 66 -1.75 -14.33 0.79
CA VAL A 66 -2.63 -14.59 -0.36
C VAL A 66 -1.79 -14.72 -1.64
N GLY A 67 -0.82 -13.81 -1.83
CA GLY A 67 0.14 -13.89 -2.93
C GLY A 67 0.97 -15.18 -2.89
N LEU A 68 1.45 -15.59 -1.72
CA LEU A 68 2.22 -16.82 -1.53
C LEU A 68 1.42 -18.08 -1.89
N VAL A 69 0.16 -18.17 -1.44
CA VAL A 69 -0.74 -19.28 -1.79
C VAL A 69 -1.02 -19.33 -3.28
N THR A 70 -1.22 -18.16 -3.90
CA THR A 70 -1.40 -18.06 -5.35
C THR A 70 -0.16 -18.55 -6.10
N ALA A 71 1.03 -18.20 -5.61
CA ALA A 71 2.28 -18.68 -6.16
C ALA A 71 2.41 -20.23 -6.02
N ALA A 72 2.04 -20.77 -4.84
CA ALA A 72 2.11 -22.22 -4.59
C ALA A 72 1.23 -23.02 -5.55
N ARG A 73 0.03 -22.54 -5.87
CA ARG A 73 -0.86 -23.17 -6.84
C ARG A 73 -0.37 -23.13 -8.30
N LYS A 74 0.45 -22.13 -8.64
CA LYS A 74 0.95 -21.90 -10.00
C LYS A 74 2.40 -22.30 -10.18
N PHE A 75 3.03 -22.79 -9.13
CA PHE A 75 4.44 -23.16 -9.17
C PHE A 75 4.66 -24.41 -10.02
N ASP A 76 5.62 -24.33 -10.94
CA ASP A 76 6.06 -25.43 -11.76
C ASP A 76 7.48 -25.83 -11.34
N PRO A 77 7.64 -27.00 -10.69
CA PRO A 77 8.93 -27.47 -10.22
C PRO A 77 9.90 -27.90 -11.35
N GLU A 78 9.39 -28.14 -12.58
CA GLU A 78 10.20 -28.53 -13.73
C GLU A 78 11.02 -27.36 -14.30
N GLN A 79 10.68 -26.12 -13.97
CA GLN A 79 11.41 -24.92 -14.41
C GLN A 79 12.81 -24.78 -13.78
N GLY A 80 13.17 -25.62 -12.83
CA GLY A 80 14.49 -25.61 -12.20
C GLY A 80 14.79 -24.41 -11.30
N VAL A 81 13.79 -23.58 -11.00
CA VAL A 81 13.92 -22.42 -10.09
C VAL A 81 13.39 -22.78 -8.69
N LYS A 82 13.97 -22.20 -7.64
CA LYS A 82 13.48 -22.37 -6.28
C LYS A 82 12.11 -21.69 -6.13
N PHE A 83 11.20 -22.30 -5.39
CA PHE A 83 9.88 -21.77 -5.13
C PHE A 83 9.91 -20.33 -4.61
N ILE A 84 10.81 -20.00 -3.68
CA ILE A 84 10.93 -18.67 -3.09
C ILE A 84 11.25 -17.58 -4.13
N SER A 85 12.06 -17.91 -5.15
CA SER A 85 12.43 -16.99 -6.24
C SER A 85 11.23 -16.68 -7.15
N TYR A 86 10.35 -17.64 -7.34
CA TYR A 86 9.09 -17.47 -8.06
C TYR A 86 8.05 -16.72 -7.20
N ALA A 87 7.87 -17.16 -5.94
CA ALA A 87 6.86 -16.62 -5.04
C ALA A 87 7.04 -15.14 -4.71
N VAL A 88 8.29 -14.62 -4.70
CA VAL A 88 8.55 -13.21 -4.37
C VAL A 88 7.79 -12.23 -5.26
N TRP A 89 7.58 -12.57 -6.52
CA TRP A 89 6.83 -11.74 -7.46
C TRP A 89 5.35 -11.66 -7.10
N TRP A 90 4.74 -12.79 -6.77
CA TRP A 90 3.34 -12.87 -6.35
C TRP A 90 3.09 -12.19 -5.02
N ILE A 91 3.99 -12.40 -4.04
CA ILE A 91 3.93 -11.74 -2.74
C ILE A 91 4.01 -10.22 -2.90
N ARG A 92 4.98 -9.73 -3.69
CA ARG A 92 5.15 -8.30 -3.96
C ARG A 92 3.95 -7.71 -4.67
N GLN A 93 3.43 -8.40 -5.67
CA GLN A 93 2.25 -7.99 -6.42
C GLN A 93 1.03 -7.82 -5.49
N ALA A 94 0.77 -8.80 -4.63
CA ALA A 94 -0.36 -8.76 -3.69
C ALA A 94 -0.20 -7.58 -2.69
N ILE A 95 0.99 -7.40 -2.12
CA ILE A 95 1.28 -6.28 -1.20
C ILE A 95 1.10 -4.93 -1.90
N LEU A 96 1.61 -4.76 -3.12
CA LEU A 96 1.47 -3.50 -3.86
C LEU A 96 0.02 -3.23 -4.27
N ALA A 97 -0.75 -4.26 -4.61
CA ALA A 97 -2.17 -4.13 -4.90
C ALA A 97 -2.96 -3.69 -3.65
N SER A 98 -2.64 -4.25 -2.47
CA SER A 98 -3.23 -3.85 -1.20
C SER A 98 -2.91 -2.40 -0.85
N LEU A 99 -1.66 -1.98 -0.98
CA LEU A 99 -1.24 -0.59 -0.77
C LEU A 99 -1.96 0.39 -1.69
N ALA A 100 -2.14 0.04 -2.95
CA ALA A 100 -2.83 0.88 -3.91
C ALA A 100 -4.34 1.00 -3.63
N ASN A 101 -4.95 -0.05 -3.07
CA ASN A 101 -6.38 -0.09 -2.78
C ASN A 101 -6.73 0.47 -1.39
N HIS A 102 -5.88 0.28 -0.40
CA HIS A 102 -6.17 0.53 1.01
C HIS A 102 -5.18 1.48 1.70
N GLY A 103 -4.14 1.94 0.98
CA GLY A 103 -3.10 2.81 1.55
C GLY A 103 -3.55 4.25 1.81
N ARG A 104 -4.75 4.65 1.35
CA ARG A 104 -5.31 6.00 1.50
C ARG A 104 -6.76 5.93 1.95
N ALA A 105 -7.21 6.91 2.75
CA ALA A 105 -8.62 7.03 3.15
C ALA A 105 -9.51 7.28 1.92
N VAL A 106 -9.06 8.13 0.99
CA VAL A 106 -9.72 8.32 -0.31
C VAL A 106 -9.02 7.48 -1.36
N ARG A 107 -9.74 6.48 -1.88
CA ARG A 107 -9.21 5.58 -2.91
C ARG A 107 -8.85 6.33 -4.20
N VAL A 108 -7.62 6.17 -4.64
CA VAL A 108 -7.15 6.68 -5.94
C VAL A 108 -7.05 5.51 -6.94
N PRO A 109 -7.59 5.63 -8.16
CA PRO A 109 -7.45 4.61 -9.19
C PRO A 109 -5.98 4.30 -9.50
N LEU A 110 -5.67 3.02 -9.80
CA LEU A 110 -4.29 2.56 -10.06
C LEU A 110 -3.56 3.36 -11.12
N ASN A 111 -4.27 3.78 -12.18
CA ASN A 111 -3.69 4.61 -13.24
C ASN A 111 -3.16 5.93 -12.68
N ARG A 112 -3.98 6.60 -11.85
CA ARG A 112 -3.60 7.88 -11.23
C ARG A 112 -2.52 7.72 -10.17
N ALA A 113 -2.53 6.61 -9.42
CA ALA A 113 -1.45 6.28 -8.50
C ALA A 113 -0.12 6.03 -9.22
N SER A 114 -0.16 5.40 -10.41
CA SER A 114 1.01 5.21 -11.26
C SER A 114 1.55 6.54 -11.81
N ASP A 115 0.66 7.42 -12.31
CA ASP A 115 1.02 8.75 -12.79
C ASP A 115 1.64 9.59 -11.67
N LEU A 116 1.06 9.54 -10.48
CA LEU A 116 1.57 10.22 -9.29
C LEU A 116 2.98 9.72 -8.91
N ALA A 117 3.21 8.40 -8.92
CA ALA A 117 4.53 7.83 -8.65
C ALA A 117 5.57 8.25 -9.70
N ARG A 118 5.15 8.42 -10.98
CA ARG A 118 6.00 8.93 -12.06
C ARG A 118 6.36 10.40 -11.82
N ILE A 119 5.38 11.24 -11.46
CA ILE A 119 5.59 12.66 -11.13
C ILE A 119 6.61 12.80 -10.00
N PHE A 120 6.48 12.02 -8.91
CA PHE A 120 7.42 12.09 -7.80
C PHE A 120 8.84 11.70 -8.19
N ARG A 121 8.99 10.67 -8.99
CA ARG A 121 10.31 10.22 -9.47
C ARG A 121 10.98 11.30 -10.33
N GLU A 122 10.23 11.89 -11.27
CA GLU A 122 10.74 12.95 -12.12
C GLU A 122 11.01 14.25 -11.34
N LYS A 123 10.18 14.56 -10.35
CA LYS A 123 10.38 15.69 -9.44
C LYS A 123 11.73 15.56 -8.70
N GLU A 124 12.00 14.42 -8.10
CA GLU A 124 13.26 14.19 -7.41
C GLU A 124 14.47 14.22 -8.37
N ARG A 125 14.34 13.63 -9.55
CA ARG A 125 15.37 13.68 -10.59
C ARG A 125 15.69 15.12 -11.01
N LEU A 126 14.69 15.88 -11.39
CA LEU A 126 14.85 17.28 -11.81
C LEU A 126 15.38 18.19 -10.69
N LYS A 127 14.93 17.94 -9.45
CA LYS A 127 15.46 18.66 -8.28
C LYS A 127 16.94 18.40 -8.07
N GLN A 128 17.42 17.16 -8.24
CA GLN A 128 18.84 16.83 -8.15
C GLN A 128 19.64 17.45 -9.31
N GLU A 129 19.09 17.45 -10.52
CA GLU A 129 19.78 18.00 -11.71
C GLU A 129 19.88 19.52 -11.69
N LYS A 130 18.78 20.20 -11.30
CA LYS A 130 18.67 21.66 -11.38
C LYS A 130 18.96 22.39 -10.06
N GLY A 131 19.06 21.69 -8.94
CA GLY A 131 19.26 22.27 -7.62
C GLY A 131 18.10 23.11 -7.10
N ARG A 132 16.93 23.09 -7.75
CA ARG A 132 15.70 23.78 -7.37
C ARG A 132 14.46 22.91 -7.58
N GLU A 133 13.34 23.29 -6.97
CA GLU A 133 12.06 22.65 -7.24
C GLU A 133 11.66 22.87 -8.72
N PRO A 134 11.28 21.80 -9.44
CA PRO A 134 10.79 21.91 -10.82
C PRO A 134 9.41 22.56 -10.88
N SER A 135 9.13 23.31 -11.96
CA SER A 135 7.79 23.88 -12.21
C SER A 135 6.79 22.80 -12.67
N THR A 136 5.50 23.14 -12.66
CA THR A 136 4.44 22.25 -13.12
C THR A 136 4.62 21.91 -14.62
N GLU A 137 5.04 22.86 -15.42
CA GLU A 137 5.30 22.69 -16.85
C GLU A 137 6.50 21.77 -17.09
N GLU A 138 7.58 21.92 -16.32
CA GLU A 138 8.75 21.02 -16.40
C GLU A 138 8.40 19.59 -16.01
N LEU A 139 7.53 19.40 -15.03
CA LEU A 139 7.02 18.08 -14.64
C LEU A 139 6.08 17.51 -15.69
N ALA A 140 5.22 18.31 -16.29
CA ALA A 140 4.32 17.91 -17.35
C ALA A 140 5.10 17.42 -18.58
N GLU A 141 6.12 18.16 -18.99
CA GLU A 141 7.01 17.76 -20.10
C GLU A 141 7.77 16.45 -19.80
N ALA A 142 8.35 16.33 -18.58
CA ALA A 142 9.11 15.17 -18.17
C ALA A 142 8.25 13.90 -18.01
N THR A 143 6.97 14.06 -17.70
CA THR A 143 6.04 12.94 -17.47
C THR A 143 5.09 12.68 -18.64
N ASP A 144 5.13 13.47 -19.72
CA ASP A 144 4.19 13.39 -20.83
C ASP A 144 2.71 13.45 -20.37
N LEU A 145 2.45 14.36 -19.42
CA LEU A 145 1.11 14.65 -18.86
C LEU A 145 0.76 16.10 -19.12
N THR A 146 -0.53 16.45 -19.05
CA THR A 146 -0.94 17.86 -19.13
C THR A 146 -0.66 18.58 -17.81
N PRO A 147 -0.31 19.88 -17.83
CA PRO A 147 -0.04 20.67 -16.61
C PRO A 147 -1.21 20.63 -15.61
N GLU A 148 -2.45 20.71 -16.09
CA GLU A 148 -3.66 20.67 -15.26
C GLU A 148 -3.78 19.33 -14.52
N LEU A 149 -3.40 18.23 -15.21
CA LEU A 149 -3.41 16.90 -14.60
C LEU A 149 -2.32 16.77 -13.54
N VAL A 150 -1.12 17.31 -13.79
CA VAL A 150 -0.02 17.32 -12.83
C VAL A 150 -0.43 18.09 -11.56
N GLU A 151 -1.03 19.26 -11.70
CA GLU A 151 -1.52 20.08 -10.59
C GLU A 151 -2.61 19.36 -9.78
N SER A 152 -3.61 18.79 -10.47
CA SER A 152 -4.66 17.98 -9.85
C SER A 152 -4.09 16.77 -9.06
N LEU A 153 -3.11 16.07 -9.63
CA LEU A 153 -2.48 14.93 -8.98
C LEU A 153 -1.62 15.33 -7.79
N GLN A 154 -0.94 16.48 -7.84
CA GLN A 154 -0.19 17.01 -6.71
C GLN A 154 -1.12 17.39 -5.54
N THR A 155 -2.28 17.98 -5.82
CA THR A 155 -3.31 18.28 -4.81
C THR A 155 -3.84 16.99 -4.15
N LEU A 156 -4.09 15.92 -4.94
CA LEU A 156 -4.51 14.63 -4.41
C LEU A 156 -3.47 13.95 -3.51
N ASN A 157 -2.22 14.40 -3.57
CA ASN A 157 -1.16 13.85 -2.73
C ASN A 157 -0.97 14.59 -1.40
N ALA A 158 -1.76 15.61 -1.11
CA ALA A 158 -1.73 16.26 0.20
C ALA A 158 -1.92 15.20 1.30
N ALA A 159 -1.10 15.27 2.34
CA ALA A 159 -1.20 14.35 3.47
C ALA A 159 -2.58 14.51 4.12
N GLU A 160 -3.24 13.39 4.36
CA GLU A 160 -4.51 13.37 5.10
C GLU A 160 -4.22 13.83 6.54
N ILE A 161 -4.94 14.81 7.01
CA ILE A 161 -4.83 15.34 8.37
C ILE A 161 -6.07 14.90 9.14
N ARG A 162 -5.87 14.37 10.34
CA ARG A 162 -6.96 13.99 11.23
C ARG A 162 -7.58 15.25 11.83
N LEU A 163 -8.91 15.40 11.72
CA LEU A 163 -9.61 16.54 12.28
C LEU A 163 -9.63 16.58 13.81
N ASP A 164 -9.50 15.40 14.42
CA ASP A 164 -9.40 15.22 15.88
C ASP A 164 -7.95 15.35 16.40
N ALA A 165 -6.99 15.70 15.55
CA ALA A 165 -5.62 15.92 15.97
C ALA A 165 -5.53 17.16 16.88
N PRO A 166 -4.79 17.07 18.02
CA PRO A 166 -4.57 18.21 18.90
C PRO A 166 -3.76 19.31 18.19
N ILE A 167 -4.09 20.58 18.46
CA ILE A 167 -3.35 21.74 17.93
C ILE A 167 -2.39 22.23 19.02
N GLY A 168 -1.09 22.12 18.76
CA GLY A 168 -0.04 22.58 19.68
C GLY A 168 0.09 21.69 20.93
N ASP A 169 0.55 22.29 22.05
CA ASP A 169 0.79 21.61 23.32
C ASP A 169 -0.46 21.46 24.20
N SER A 170 -1.62 21.95 23.77
CA SER A 170 -2.87 21.84 24.53
C SER A 170 -3.68 20.65 24.02
N GLU A 171 -3.94 19.69 24.91
CA GLU A 171 -4.75 18.50 24.62
C GLU A 171 -6.25 18.82 24.37
N ASP A 172 -6.73 20.01 24.76
CA ASP A 172 -8.14 20.40 24.72
C ASP A 172 -8.59 21.02 23.39
N SER A 173 -7.66 21.49 22.53
CA SER A 173 -8.04 22.12 21.25
C SER A 173 -7.76 21.17 20.07
N GLN A 174 -8.82 20.87 19.33
CA GLN A 174 -8.77 19.98 18.15
C GLN A 174 -8.77 20.79 16.85
N LEU A 175 -8.16 20.23 15.79
CA LEU A 175 -8.07 20.87 14.49
C LEU A 175 -9.47 21.17 13.91
N VAL A 176 -10.47 20.34 14.21
CA VAL A 176 -11.86 20.52 13.77
C VAL A 176 -12.43 21.88 14.20
N GLU A 177 -12.05 22.42 15.37
CA GLU A 177 -12.55 23.70 15.88
C GLU A 177 -12.15 24.88 15.01
N ARG A 178 -11.03 24.79 14.28
CA ARG A 178 -10.61 25.79 13.29
C ARG A 178 -11.39 25.78 11.99
N PHE A 179 -12.05 24.66 11.69
CA PHE A 179 -12.86 24.51 10.49
C PHE A 179 -14.36 24.69 10.76
N ILE A 180 -14.74 24.81 12.03
CA ILE A 180 -16.08 25.30 12.42
C ILE A 180 -16.04 26.80 12.18
N THR A 181 -16.32 27.23 10.96
CA THR A 181 -16.47 28.64 10.61
C THR A 181 -17.68 29.19 11.31
N GLU A 182 -17.57 30.42 11.80
CA GLU A 182 -18.67 31.23 12.38
C GLU A 182 -19.86 31.46 11.42
N GLU A 183 -19.78 30.94 10.19
CA GLU A 183 -20.86 30.93 9.19
C GLU A 183 -21.97 29.90 9.43
N ALA A 184 -21.85 29.03 10.43
CA ALA A 184 -23.03 28.46 11.05
C ALA A 184 -23.69 29.58 11.88
N ALA A 185 -24.19 30.61 11.19
CA ALA A 185 -25.09 31.59 11.76
C ALA A 185 -26.15 30.84 12.53
N GLU A 186 -26.25 31.14 13.81
CA GLU A 186 -27.24 30.54 14.68
C GLU A 186 -28.59 30.57 13.94
N PRO A 187 -29.26 29.43 13.74
CA PRO A 187 -30.50 29.39 12.97
C PRO A 187 -31.60 30.32 13.54
N GLU A 188 -31.42 30.80 14.78
CA GLU A 188 -32.25 31.80 15.44
C GLU A 188 -32.15 33.19 14.80
N ILE A 189 -30.94 33.62 14.32
CA ILE A 189 -30.74 34.97 13.73
C ILE A 189 -31.40 35.06 12.34
N GLU A 190 -31.42 33.96 11.58
CA GLU A 190 -32.04 33.92 10.26
C GLU A 190 -33.58 33.92 10.32
N VAL A 191 -34.15 33.39 11.38
CA VAL A 191 -35.63 33.42 11.61
C VAL A 191 -36.10 34.78 12.05
N GLU A 192 -35.37 35.50 12.93
CA GLU A 192 -35.72 36.86 13.34
C GLU A 192 -35.64 37.89 12.16
N SER A 193 -34.68 37.74 11.27
CA SER A 193 -34.54 38.64 10.10
C SER A 193 -35.63 38.43 9.03
N ARG A 194 -36.40 37.30 9.06
CA ARG A 194 -37.52 37.00 8.15
C ARG A 194 -38.87 37.36 8.72
N LEU A 195 -38.97 37.71 10.02
CA LEU A 195 -40.20 38.03 10.73
C LEU A 195 -40.39 39.57 10.94
N LEU A 196 -39.47 40.38 10.55
CA LEU A 196 -39.53 41.85 10.47
C LEU A 196 -39.66 42.34 9.02
#